data_20b9b1b00b59fbb1331c1ef54e24d17c
#
_entry.id   20b9b1b00b59fbb1331c1ef54e24d17c
#
_cell.length_a   1.000
_cell.length_b   1.000
_cell.length_c   1.000
_cell.angle_alpha   90.00
_cell.angle_beta   90.00
_cell.angle_gamma   90.00
#
_symmetry.space_group_name_H-M   'P 1'
#
loop_
_entity.id
_entity.type
_entity.pdbx_description
1 polymer ?
#
loop_
_entity_poly.entity_id
_entity_poly.type
_entity_poly.pdbx_seq_one_letter_code
_entity_poly.pdbx_strand_id
1 'polypeptide(L)'
;MPIVSKTVEVNRDESTILSIVADFEAYPQWNDEVKGCWILHRYDDGRPSQLRLDTEIQGNQGTFIQAVYYPAPNQIQTVMQQGELFTKQHQLFSVVGMGPASSLLTVDMDVEVSLPVPAIMIKKIANDALDHLANNLKSRAESLTA
;
A
#
# COMPACT_ATOMS: atom_id res chain seq x y z
N MET A 1 3.53 -3.49 -19.17
CA MET A 1 3.64 -3.20 -17.73
C MET A 1 2.26 -3.28 -17.12
N PRO A 2 2.01 -4.28 -16.25
CA PRO A 2 0.68 -4.42 -15.66
C PRO A 2 0.45 -3.36 -14.59
N ILE A 3 -0.40 -2.41 -14.90
CA ILE A 3 -0.91 -1.43 -13.94
C ILE A 3 -2.32 -1.86 -13.62
N VAL A 4 -2.59 -2.05 -12.33
CA VAL A 4 -3.91 -2.39 -11.84
C VAL A 4 -4.38 -1.35 -10.84
N SER A 5 -5.68 -1.17 -10.74
CA SER A 5 -6.28 -0.15 -9.90
C SER A 5 -7.53 -0.69 -9.25
N LYS A 6 -7.78 -0.30 -8.00
CA LYS A 6 -9.01 -0.65 -7.30
C LYS A 6 -9.50 0.54 -6.49
N THR A 7 -10.80 0.79 -6.58
CA THR A 7 -11.47 1.81 -5.77
C THR A 7 -12.48 1.12 -4.86
N VAL A 8 -12.45 1.46 -3.59
CA VAL A 8 -13.41 0.98 -2.60
C VAL A 8 -14.00 2.16 -1.84
N GLU A 9 -15.28 2.04 -1.47
CA GLU A 9 -15.92 2.97 -0.55
C GLU A 9 -15.61 2.53 0.87
N VAL A 10 -15.14 3.46 1.70
CA VAL A 10 -14.80 3.21 3.09
C VAL A 10 -15.66 4.12 3.97
N ASN A 11 -16.31 3.54 4.97
CA ASN A 11 -17.21 4.28 5.85
C ASN A 11 -16.44 5.02 6.96
N ARG A 12 -15.48 5.84 6.55
CA ARG A 12 -14.67 6.70 7.42
C ARG A 12 -14.30 7.98 6.69
N ASP A 13 -13.94 8.99 7.43
CA ASP A 13 -13.49 10.26 6.89
C ASP A 13 -12.11 10.13 6.22
N GLU A 14 -11.83 11.04 5.32
CA GLU A 14 -10.58 11.08 4.55
C GLU A 14 -9.34 11.09 5.45
N SER A 15 -9.35 11.93 6.48
CA SER A 15 -8.22 12.10 7.39
C SER A 15 -7.87 10.80 8.12
N THR A 16 -8.87 10.06 8.57
CA THR A 16 -8.67 8.78 9.25
C THR A 16 -8.02 7.76 8.31
N ILE A 17 -8.50 7.66 7.07
CA ILE A 17 -7.95 6.73 6.10
C ILE A 17 -6.50 7.07 5.78
N LEU A 18 -6.21 8.35 5.54
CA LEU A 18 -4.85 8.81 5.26
C LEU A 18 -3.91 8.51 6.43
N SER A 19 -4.37 8.66 7.67
CA SER A 19 -3.54 8.36 8.84
C SER A 19 -3.22 6.87 8.96
N ILE A 20 -4.13 5.99 8.54
CA ILE A 20 -3.88 4.55 8.51
C ILE A 20 -2.84 4.21 7.44
N VAL A 21 -2.98 4.77 6.24
CA VAL A 21 -2.01 4.56 5.15
C VAL A 21 -0.64 5.09 5.53
N ALA A 22 -0.57 6.20 6.25
CA ALA A 22 0.69 6.83 6.66
C ALA A 22 1.35 6.15 7.87
N ASP A 23 0.64 5.35 8.63
CA ASP A 23 1.15 4.65 9.80
C ASP A 23 1.78 3.32 9.39
N PHE A 24 2.93 3.39 8.76
CA PHE A 24 3.58 2.23 8.14
C PHE A 24 3.99 1.17 9.15
N GLU A 25 4.45 1.57 10.33
CA GLU A 25 4.89 0.61 11.35
C GLU A 25 3.75 -0.22 11.92
N ALA A 26 2.50 0.22 11.76
CA ALA A 26 1.33 -0.52 12.19
C ALA A 26 0.78 -1.48 11.13
N TYR A 27 1.35 -1.51 9.93
CA TYR A 27 0.86 -2.37 8.83
C TYR A 27 0.72 -3.84 9.22
N PRO A 28 1.64 -4.46 9.98
CA PRO A 28 1.46 -5.85 10.38
C PRO A 28 0.21 -6.12 11.22
N GLN A 29 -0.39 -5.10 11.82
CA GLN A 29 -1.59 -5.25 12.64
C GLN A 29 -2.84 -5.51 11.80
N TRP A 30 -2.86 -5.09 10.53
CA TRP A 30 -4.04 -5.22 9.68
C TRP A 30 -3.75 -5.81 8.30
N ASN A 31 -2.51 -5.90 7.88
CA ASN A 31 -2.10 -6.50 6.61
C ASN A 31 -1.24 -7.73 6.88
N ASP A 32 -1.82 -8.91 6.70
CA ASP A 32 -1.17 -10.18 7.02
C ASP A 32 -0.02 -10.54 6.06
N GLU A 33 0.09 -9.86 4.93
CA GLU A 33 1.25 -10.02 4.04
C GLU A 33 2.48 -9.25 4.51
N VAL A 34 2.30 -8.27 5.40
CA VAL A 34 3.42 -7.50 5.96
C VAL A 34 3.73 -8.05 7.35
N LYS A 35 4.92 -8.62 7.51
CA LYS A 35 5.37 -9.22 8.78
C LYS A 35 6.10 -8.23 9.66
N GLY A 36 6.69 -7.21 9.07
CA GLY A 36 7.31 -6.10 9.79
C GLY A 36 7.53 -4.92 8.88
N CYS A 37 7.52 -3.73 9.46
CA CYS A 37 7.80 -2.50 8.73
C CYS A 37 8.57 -1.55 9.64
N TRP A 38 9.68 -1.05 9.15
CA TRP A 38 10.55 -0.13 9.88
C TRP A 38 10.80 1.12 9.06
N ILE A 39 10.77 2.28 9.72
CA ILE A 39 11.10 3.57 9.10
C ILE A 39 12.61 3.74 9.19
N LEU A 40 13.27 3.79 8.03
CA LEU A 40 14.72 3.93 7.94
C LEU A 40 15.16 5.39 7.92
N HIS A 41 14.40 6.24 7.24
CA HIS A 41 14.67 7.65 7.13
C HIS A 41 13.38 8.46 7.14
N ARG A 42 13.50 9.75 7.52
CA ARG A 42 12.40 10.70 7.53
C ARG A 42 12.79 11.97 6.79
N TYR A 43 11.80 12.65 6.22
CA TYR A 43 11.98 14.00 5.70
C TYR A 43 12.14 15.00 6.87
N ASP A 44 12.54 16.22 6.55
CA ASP A 44 12.74 17.27 7.55
C ASP A 44 11.47 17.58 8.35
N ASP A 45 10.30 17.35 7.77
CA ASP A 45 9.00 17.54 8.44
C ASP A 45 8.59 16.36 9.34
N GLY A 46 9.41 15.33 9.43
CA GLY A 46 9.20 14.14 10.27
C GLY A 46 8.43 13.02 9.59
N ARG A 47 7.93 13.22 8.37
CA ARG A 47 7.22 12.16 7.65
C ARG A 47 8.20 11.09 7.12
N PRO A 48 7.81 9.81 7.16
CA PRO A 48 8.66 8.76 6.62
C PRO A 48 9.05 8.99 5.17
N SER A 49 10.33 8.80 4.84
CA SER A 49 10.85 8.93 3.48
C SER A 49 11.38 7.62 2.92
N GLN A 50 11.75 6.68 3.80
CA GLN A 50 12.24 5.36 3.39
C GLN A 50 11.83 4.31 4.41
N LEU A 51 11.38 3.16 3.91
CA LEU A 51 10.89 2.05 4.71
C LEU A 51 11.62 0.77 4.37
N ARG A 52 11.74 -0.11 5.36
CA ARG A 52 12.02 -1.53 5.13
C ARG A 52 10.77 -2.32 5.49
N LEU A 53 10.34 -3.21 4.58
CA LEU A 53 9.24 -4.12 4.82
C LEU A 53 9.72 -5.56 4.67
N ASP A 54 9.37 -6.39 5.65
CA ASP A 54 9.47 -7.84 5.52
C ASP A 54 8.06 -8.35 5.20
N THR A 55 7.95 -9.12 4.11
CA THR A 55 6.65 -9.58 3.59
C THR A 55 6.63 -11.09 3.41
N GLU A 56 5.43 -11.64 3.41
CA GLU A 56 5.15 -12.99 2.97
C GLU A 56 3.94 -12.96 2.05
N ILE A 57 4.19 -13.15 0.77
CA ILE A 57 3.16 -13.07 -0.28
C ILE A 57 3.07 -14.44 -0.93
N GLN A 58 1.91 -15.10 -0.80
CA GLN A 58 1.66 -16.43 -1.35
C GLN A 58 2.74 -17.45 -0.95
N GLY A 59 3.16 -17.39 0.31
CA GLY A 59 4.18 -18.28 0.86
C GLY A 59 5.63 -17.89 0.56
N ASN A 60 5.84 -16.83 -0.21
CA ASN A 60 7.17 -16.34 -0.56
C ASN A 60 7.56 -15.19 0.35
N GLN A 61 8.65 -15.36 1.10
CA GLN A 61 9.18 -14.33 1.96
C GLN A 61 10.11 -13.41 1.17
N GLY A 62 10.05 -12.12 1.46
CA GLY A 62 10.91 -11.14 0.83
C GLY A 62 11.06 -9.89 1.65
N THR A 63 12.15 -9.18 1.42
CA THR A 63 12.42 -7.89 2.05
C THR A 63 12.45 -6.81 0.98
N PHE A 64 11.78 -5.70 1.26
CA PHE A 64 11.73 -4.56 0.34
C PHE A 64 12.21 -3.30 1.04
N ILE A 65 12.92 -2.47 0.29
CA ILE A 65 13.22 -1.09 0.67
C ILE A 65 12.40 -0.20 -0.25
N GLN A 66 11.63 0.70 0.32
CA GLN A 66 10.73 1.58 -0.42
C GLN A 66 10.98 3.04 -0.06
N ALA A 67 10.92 3.91 -1.07
CA ALA A 67 10.82 5.34 -0.86
C ALA A 67 9.35 5.72 -0.71
N VAL A 68 9.09 6.77 0.07
CA VAL A 68 7.73 7.28 0.29
C VAL A 68 7.65 8.72 -0.21
N TYR A 69 6.64 9.01 -1.02
CA TYR A 69 6.37 10.34 -1.54
C TYR A 69 4.94 10.75 -1.22
N TYR A 70 4.72 12.04 -1.14
CA TYR A 70 3.41 12.63 -0.84
C TYR A 70 3.05 13.61 -1.96
N PRO A 71 2.60 13.09 -3.14
CA PRO A 71 2.38 13.94 -4.33
C PRO A 71 1.32 15.01 -4.14
N ALA A 72 0.33 14.75 -3.27
CA ALA A 72 -0.74 15.67 -2.96
C ALA A 72 -1.18 15.48 -1.51
N PRO A 73 -1.92 16.42 -0.90
CA PRO A 73 -2.38 16.28 0.48
C PRO A 73 -3.21 15.01 0.74
N ASN A 74 -3.87 14.48 -0.29
CA ASN A 74 -4.70 13.27 -0.18
C ASN A 74 -4.07 12.05 -0.86
N GLN A 75 -2.77 12.09 -1.11
CA GLN A 75 -2.06 10.99 -1.78
C GLN A 75 -0.80 10.60 -1.04
N ILE A 76 -0.53 9.28 -1.01
CA ILE A 76 0.72 8.72 -0.51
C ILE A 76 1.20 7.71 -1.53
N GLN A 77 2.47 7.83 -1.92
CA GLN A 77 3.06 6.95 -2.93
C GLN A 77 4.25 6.21 -2.33
N THR A 78 4.33 4.90 -2.60
CA THR A 78 5.52 4.11 -2.27
C THR A 78 6.15 3.59 -3.56
N VAL A 79 7.49 3.64 -3.60
CA VAL A 79 8.27 3.21 -4.77
C VAL A 79 9.36 2.28 -4.27
N MET A 80 9.35 1.04 -4.75
CA MET A 80 10.38 0.07 -4.38
C MET A 80 11.74 0.51 -4.90
N GLN A 81 12.71 0.57 -4.02
CA GLN A 81 14.11 0.86 -4.34
C GLN A 81 14.95 -0.41 -4.43
N GLN A 82 14.59 -1.41 -3.63
CA GLN A 82 15.27 -2.68 -3.58
C GLN A 82 14.28 -3.75 -3.14
N GLY A 83 14.31 -4.92 -3.78
CA GLY A 83 13.41 -6.01 -3.44
C GLY A 83 13.87 -7.33 -4.01
N GLU A 84 13.30 -8.42 -3.50
CA GLU A 84 13.70 -9.78 -3.85
C GLU A 84 12.73 -10.47 -4.79
N LEU A 85 11.43 -10.17 -4.68
CA LEU A 85 10.37 -10.83 -5.45
C LEU A 85 10.01 -10.07 -6.72
N PHE A 86 10.15 -8.75 -6.70
CA PHE A 86 9.77 -7.88 -7.80
C PHE A 86 10.98 -7.10 -8.30
N THR A 87 10.98 -6.74 -9.57
CA THR A 87 11.92 -5.77 -10.14
C THR A 87 11.38 -4.36 -10.09
N LYS A 88 10.05 -4.24 -9.95
CA LYS A 88 9.38 -2.95 -9.82
C LYS A 88 8.13 -3.13 -8.96
N GLN A 89 7.91 -2.22 -8.04
CA GLN A 89 6.66 -2.14 -7.26
C GLN A 89 6.41 -0.69 -6.91
N HIS A 90 5.39 -0.10 -7.53
CA HIS A 90 4.93 1.26 -7.23
C HIS A 90 3.49 1.17 -6.77
N GLN A 91 3.15 1.88 -5.69
CA GLN A 91 1.78 1.96 -5.19
C GLN A 91 1.43 3.42 -4.96
N LEU A 92 0.23 3.82 -5.38
CA LEU A 92 -0.29 5.15 -5.10
C LEU A 92 -1.64 5.01 -4.40
N PHE A 93 -1.74 5.54 -3.20
CA PHE A 93 -2.97 5.62 -2.43
C PHE A 93 -3.57 7.01 -2.62
N SER A 94 -4.82 7.07 -3.04
CA SER A 94 -5.56 8.33 -3.20
C SER A 94 -6.86 8.23 -2.44
N VAL A 95 -7.18 9.24 -1.63
CA VAL A 95 -8.40 9.25 -0.83
C VAL A 95 -9.19 10.50 -1.17
N VAL A 96 -10.49 10.33 -1.48
CA VAL A 96 -11.39 11.44 -1.77
C VAL A 96 -12.55 11.37 -0.78
N GLY A 97 -12.70 12.39 0.06
CA GLY A 97 -13.80 12.49 1.00
C GLY A 97 -15.13 12.69 0.28
N MET A 98 -16.13 11.91 0.69
CA MET A 98 -17.50 11.98 0.17
C MET A 98 -18.46 12.51 1.23
N GLY A 99 -17.94 12.88 2.39
CA GLY A 99 -18.70 13.35 3.53
C GLY A 99 -17.95 13.07 4.82
N PRO A 100 -18.51 13.41 5.99
CA PRO A 100 -17.81 13.25 7.28
C PRO A 100 -17.57 11.80 7.71
N ALA A 101 -18.24 10.85 7.08
CA ALA A 101 -18.15 9.44 7.45
C ALA A 101 -18.02 8.51 6.24
N SER A 102 -17.63 9.03 5.07
CA SER A 102 -17.48 8.23 3.86
C SER A 102 -16.40 8.81 2.97
N SER A 103 -15.62 7.94 2.36
CA SER A 103 -14.56 8.32 1.43
C SER A 103 -14.38 7.23 0.36
N LEU A 104 -13.81 7.62 -0.78
CA LEU A 104 -13.35 6.68 -1.79
C LEU A 104 -11.84 6.53 -1.67
N LEU A 105 -11.40 5.30 -1.50
CA LEU A 105 -9.98 4.95 -1.52
C LEU A 105 -9.66 4.30 -2.86
N THR A 106 -8.71 4.86 -3.58
CA THR A 106 -8.18 4.26 -4.81
C THR A 106 -6.74 3.87 -4.58
N VAL A 107 -6.40 2.63 -4.92
CA VAL A 107 -5.03 2.15 -4.89
C VAL A 107 -4.63 1.75 -6.31
N ASP A 108 -3.61 2.40 -6.83
CA ASP A 108 -3.00 2.06 -8.11
C ASP A 108 -1.70 1.30 -7.84
N MET A 109 -1.50 0.20 -8.56
CA MET A 109 -0.31 -0.64 -8.38
C MET A 109 0.32 -0.95 -9.73
N ASP A 110 1.63 -0.74 -9.82
CA ASP A 110 2.43 -1.08 -10.99
C ASP A 110 3.55 -2.01 -10.54
N VAL A 111 3.51 -3.26 -11.00
CA VAL A 111 4.48 -4.28 -10.59
C VAL A 111 5.10 -4.98 -11.78
N GLU A 112 6.37 -5.37 -11.63
CA GLU A 112 7.10 -6.23 -12.55
C GLU A 112 7.86 -7.26 -11.72
N VAL A 113 7.98 -8.48 -12.26
CA VAL A 113 8.73 -9.56 -11.62
C VAL A 113 9.95 -9.92 -12.45
N SER A 114 10.96 -10.49 -11.80
CA SER A 114 12.21 -10.88 -12.45
C SER A 114 12.11 -12.20 -13.21
N LEU A 115 11.05 -12.99 -12.96
CA LEU A 115 10.86 -14.28 -13.59
C LEU A 115 10.12 -14.16 -14.93
N PRO A 116 10.39 -15.05 -15.89
CA PRO A 116 9.70 -15.02 -17.16
C PRO A 116 8.29 -15.62 -17.04
N VAL A 117 7.37 -14.83 -16.48
CA VAL A 117 5.96 -15.22 -16.36
C VAL A 117 5.11 -14.42 -17.34
N PRO A 118 4.03 -15.00 -17.89
CA PRO A 118 3.14 -14.27 -18.78
C PRO A 118 2.54 -13.03 -18.12
N ALA A 119 2.35 -11.97 -18.90
CA ALA A 119 1.81 -10.71 -18.39
C ALA A 119 0.44 -10.89 -17.72
N ILE A 120 -0.38 -11.81 -18.22
CA ILE A 120 -1.68 -12.09 -17.65
C ILE A 120 -1.58 -12.66 -16.22
N MET A 121 -0.55 -13.46 -15.93
CA MET A 121 -0.30 -13.99 -14.59
C MET A 121 0.19 -12.91 -13.65
N ILE A 122 1.05 -12.01 -14.12
CA ILE A 122 1.52 -10.88 -13.33
C ILE A 122 0.34 -9.99 -12.95
N LYS A 123 -0.55 -9.73 -13.91
CA LYS A 123 -1.76 -8.93 -13.69
C LYS A 123 -2.67 -9.58 -12.66
N LYS A 124 -2.84 -10.91 -12.72
CA LYS A 124 -3.65 -11.64 -11.75
C LYS A 124 -3.06 -11.54 -10.35
N ILE A 125 -1.76 -11.74 -10.20
CA ILE A 125 -1.07 -11.62 -8.92
C ILE A 125 -1.24 -10.20 -8.36
N ALA A 126 -1.05 -9.19 -9.19
CA ALA A 126 -1.20 -7.80 -8.79
C ALA A 126 -2.64 -7.48 -8.38
N ASN A 127 -3.64 -7.96 -9.13
CA ASN A 127 -5.04 -7.77 -8.77
C ASN A 127 -5.41 -8.45 -7.46
N ASP A 128 -4.93 -9.67 -7.23
CA ASP A 128 -5.19 -10.39 -5.97
C ASP A 128 -4.56 -9.67 -4.78
N ALA A 129 -3.32 -9.20 -4.93
CA ALA A 129 -2.63 -8.44 -3.89
C ALA A 129 -3.36 -7.11 -3.60
N LEU A 130 -3.83 -6.45 -4.65
CA LEU A 130 -4.53 -5.18 -4.54
C LEU A 130 -5.88 -5.34 -3.85
N ASP A 131 -6.65 -6.39 -4.21
CA ASP A 131 -7.91 -6.72 -3.55
C ASP A 131 -7.70 -6.97 -2.07
N HIS A 132 -6.66 -7.73 -1.72
CA HIS A 132 -6.33 -8.06 -0.35
C HIS A 132 -5.96 -6.81 0.45
N LEU A 133 -5.09 -5.96 -0.12
CA LEU A 133 -4.68 -4.71 0.51
C LEU A 133 -5.87 -3.77 0.72
N ALA A 134 -6.68 -3.55 -0.32
CA ALA A 134 -7.81 -2.62 -0.24
C ALA A 134 -8.86 -3.11 0.75
N ASN A 135 -9.17 -4.40 0.76
CA ASN A 135 -10.14 -4.97 1.69
C ASN A 135 -9.65 -4.94 3.14
N ASN A 136 -8.38 -5.23 3.37
CA ASN A 136 -7.79 -5.17 4.71
C ASN A 136 -7.77 -3.74 5.23
N LEU A 137 -7.43 -2.78 4.38
CA LEU A 137 -7.39 -1.37 4.76
C LEU A 137 -8.80 -0.86 5.09
N LYS A 138 -9.79 -1.23 4.26
CA LYS A 138 -11.20 -0.90 4.50
C LYS A 138 -11.67 -1.47 5.84
N SER A 139 -11.38 -2.74 6.10
CA SER A 139 -11.76 -3.41 7.36
C SER A 139 -11.09 -2.73 8.56
N ARG A 140 -9.82 -2.39 8.44
CA ARG A 140 -9.10 -1.67 9.50
C ARG A 140 -9.73 -0.32 9.79
N ALA A 141 -10.00 0.47 8.75
CA ALA A 141 -10.58 1.79 8.90
C ALA A 141 -11.96 1.73 9.55
N GLU A 142 -12.80 0.82 9.10
CA GLU A 142 -14.17 0.67 9.62
C GLU A 142 -14.23 0.05 11.01
N SER A 143 -13.19 -0.66 11.45
CA SER A 143 -13.10 -1.24 12.78
C SER A 143 -12.68 -0.24 13.86
N LEU A 144 -12.08 0.88 13.46
CA LEU A 144 -11.63 1.89 14.42
C LEU A 144 -12.82 2.71 14.89
N THR A 145 -12.94 2.84 16.19
CA THR A 145 -13.95 3.74 16.78
C THR A 145 -13.37 5.13 16.87
N ALA A 146 -14.22 6.10 16.59
CA ALA A 146 -13.83 7.50 16.65
C ALA A 146 -13.49 7.91 18.10
#